data_1857106f405bd191b0335fcb312cb50c
#
_entry.id   1857106f405bd191b0335fcb312cb50c
#
_cell.length_a   1.000
_cell.length_b   1.000
_cell.length_c   1.000
_cell.angle_alpha   90.00
_cell.angle_beta   90.00
_cell.angle_gamma   90.00
#
_symmetry.space_group_name_H-M   'P 1'
#
loop_
_entity.id
_entity.type
_entity.pdbx_description
1 polymer ?
#
loop_
_entity_poly.entity_id
_entity_poly.type
_entity_poly.pdbx_seq_one_letter_code
_entity_poly.pdbx_strand_id
1 'polypeptide(L)'
;MNKIRIPQVVIMLGLVSLFTDAATEMIYPLLPAYVAALGSGAVILGVIEGVAETTASMLKLVSGIISDKVGKRRVFVLIGYAISTLFRPLTGVVSAAWQIIFIRMLDRVGKGIRSAPRDALIASASDESIRGKSFGFDRAMDHTGAVVGPLLAILTLLILFLGFNFKDSLLALRWTFILAIIPGILAVLTIVFFVKEQKSAVSQVSRLKLSLKDFDVNFRRYLLVMVLFTLGNSSDAFLLFRVEEAIHKSGAVVNFVTSIAPLHKMISNFGSESEQAKVINILFLPLIWAFFHIIKAVFSTPLGALSDKIGRKIVINIGWAIYAFVYISFAIIVFLPSHLQIVTTFILFAVYALFYAFSEGAEKAFVADIVRDEQRGTAFGLFNFAIGLGALPASVIFGLLYSYFDKLFPGFGGTVAFGFGGTIALISMVLLAVVIKEPKRQGV
;
A
#
# COMPACT_ATOMS: atom_id res chain seq x y z
N MET A 1 -18.52 -30.54 18.50
CA MET A 1 -17.49 -30.02 17.53
C MET A 1 -16.63 -28.99 18.26
N ASN A 2 -15.40 -29.35 18.64
CA ASN A 2 -14.47 -28.39 19.25
C ASN A 2 -14.17 -27.27 18.20
N LYS A 3 -14.55 -26.03 18.52
CA LYS A 3 -14.17 -24.85 17.71
C LYS A 3 -12.66 -24.77 17.71
N ILE A 4 -11.99 -25.18 16.62
CA ILE A 4 -10.55 -25.03 16.44
C ILE A 4 -10.24 -23.55 16.56
N ARG A 5 -9.47 -23.17 17.58
CA ARG A 5 -9.11 -21.77 17.87
C ARG A 5 -7.89 -21.39 17.05
N ILE A 6 -7.82 -20.12 16.66
CA ILE A 6 -6.61 -19.56 16.02
C ILE A 6 -5.44 -19.70 17.00
N PRO A 7 -4.29 -20.25 16.57
CA PRO A 7 -3.11 -20.43 17.41
C PRO A 7 -2.60 -19.11 17.99
N GLN A 8 -2.11 -19.13 19.21
CA GLN A 8 -1.63 -17.93 19.91
C GLN A 8 -0.52 -17.21 19.10
N VAL A 9 0.38 -17.97 18.47
CA VAL A 9 1.44 -17.41 17.61
C VAL A 9 0.86 -16.59 16.46
N VAL A 10 -0.23 -17.06 15.84
CA VAL A 10 -0.91 -16.33 14.75
C VAL A 10 -1.56 -15.05 15.26
N ILE A 11 -2.18 -15.10 16.46
CA ILE A 11 -2.77 -13.91 17.10
C ILE A 11 -1.67 -12.87 17.38
N MET A 12 -0.53 -13.31 17.92
CA MET A 12 0.58 -12.40 18.22
C MET A 12 1.19 -11.81 16.93
N LEU A 13 1.36 -12.62 15.86
CA LEU A 13 1.81 -12.12 14.57
C LEU A 13 0.82 -11.14 13.96
N GLY A 14 -0.48 -11.37 14.09
CA GLY A 14 -1.51 -10.43 13.69
C GLY A 14 -1.41 -9.10 14.45
N LEU A 15 -1.18 -9.11 15.78
CA LEU A 15 -0.94 -7.88 16.56
C LEU A 15 0.33 -7.15 16.10
N VAL A 16 1.40 -7.89 15.78
CA VAL A 16 2.63 -7.31 15.21
C VAL A 16 2.33 -6.60 13.89
N SER A 17 1.53 -7.22 13.02
CA SER A 17 1.08 -6.62 11.77
C SER A 17 0.27 -5.33 12.02
N LEU A 18 -0.71 -5.39 12.91
CA LEU A 18 -1.52 -4.22 13.27
C LEU A 18 -0.66 -3.04 13.72
N PHE A 19 0.23 -3.27 14.69
CA PHE A 19 1.10 -2.19 15.20
C PHE A 19 2.06 -1.64 14.13
N THR A 20 2.59 -2.51 13.29
CA THR A 20 3.52 -2.08 12.22
C THR A 20 2.80 -1.30 11.15
N ASP A 21 1.60 -1.74 10.75
CA ASP A 21 0.83 -1.03 9.74
C ASP A 21 0.26 0.28 10.30
N ALA A 22 -0.13 0.32 11.57
CA ALA A 22 -0.42 1.58 12.24
C ALA A 22 0.77 2.56 12.16
N ALA A 23 2.00 2.10 12.45
CA ALA A 23 3.20 2.94 12.33
C ALA A 23 3.47 3.39 10.88
N THR A 24 3.23 2.52 9.89
CA THR A 24 3.42 2.86 8.47
C THR A 24 2.41 3.91 8.03
N GLU A 25 1.17 3.69 8.38
CA GLU A 25 0.03 4.46 7.91
C GLU A 25 -0.18 5.78 8.68
N MET A 26 0.54 5.99 9.79
CA MET A 26 0.71 7.32 10.38
C MET A 26 1.52 8.26 9.46
N ILE A 27 2.41 7.73 8.63
CA ILE A 27 3.33 8.50 7.77
C ILE A 27 2.82 8.57 6.33
N TYR A 28 2.37 7.44 5.80
CA TYR A 28 2.12 7.27 4.37
C TYR A 28 1.16 8.31 3.76
N PRO A 29 -0.03 8.58 4.33
CA PRO A 29 -0.96 9.55 3.75
C PRO A 29 -0.46 11.00 3.84
N LEU A 30 0.50 11.27 4.72
CA LEU A 30 1.09 12.60 4.91
C LEU A 30 2.36 12.81 4.08
N LEU A 31 2.89 11.75 3.46
CA LEU A 31 4.16 11.79 2.72
C LEU A 31 4.14 12.78 1.54
N PRO A 32 3.08 12.86 0.71
CA PRO A 32 3.02 13.85 -0.36
C PRO A 32 3.13 15.28 0.16
N ALA A 33 2.34 15.64 1.19
CA ALA A 33 2.37 16.96 1.81
C ALA A 33 3.75 17.27 2.43
N TYR A 34 4.40 16.27 3.03
CA TYR A 34 5.74 16.43 3.57
C TYR A 34 6.81 16.65 2.49
N VAL A 35 6.76 15.91 1.38
CA VAL A 35 7.64 16.08 0.23
C VAL A 35 7.46 17.46 -0.39
N ALA A 36 6.21 17.94 -0.50
CA ALA A 36 5.91 19.29 -0.97
C ALA A 36 6.45 20.36 -0.01
N ALA A 37 6.29 20.19 1.32
CA ALA A 37 6.83 21.11 2.33
C ALA A 37 8.37 21.17 2.34
N LEU A 38 9.05 20.11 1.87
CA LEU A 38 10.50 20.08 1.64
C LEU A 38 10.92 20.64 0.27
N GLY A 39 10.02 21.29 -0.46
CA GLY A 39 10.29 21.93 -1.75
C GLY A 39 10.46 20.97 -2.91
N SER A 40 9.92 19.75 -2.82
CA SER A 40 10.02 18.73 -3.87
C SER A 40 8.64 18.32 -4.37
N GLY A 41 8.58 17.78 -5.58
CA GLY A 41 7.33 17.43 -6.24
C GLY A 41 7.21 15.96 -6.62
N ALA A 42 6.34 15.70 -7.59
CA ALA A 42 5.92 14.37 -8.02
C ALA A 42 7.05 13.44 -8.47
N VAL A 43 8.14 13.98 -9.07
CA VAL A 43 9.29 13.16 -9.50
C VAL A 43 9.95 12.49 -8.30
N ILE A 44 10.27 13.27 -7.25
CA ILE A 44 10.90 12.74 -6.05
C ILE A 44 9.97 11.76 -5.33
N LEU A 45 8.66 12.07 -5.26
CA LEU A 45 7.66 11.14 -4.71
C LEU A 45 7.64 9.81 -5.48
N GLY A 46 7.70 9.87 -6.82
CA GLY A 46 7.76 8.68 -7.68
C GLY A 46 9.01 7.82 -7.43
N VAL A 47 10.17 8.47 -7.27
CA VAL A 47 11.43 7.77 -6.94
C VAL A 47 11.36 7.16 -5.55
N ILE A 48 10.86 7.88 -4.54
CA ILE A 48 10.69 7.38 -3.17
C ILE A 48 9.85 6.09 -3.16
N GLU A 49 8.68 6.13 -3.76
CA GLU A 49 7.75 5.00 -3.74
C GLU A 49 8.21 3.86 -4.66
N GLY A 50 8.73 4.16 -5.84
CA GLY A 50 9.24 3.16 -6.76
C GLY A 50 10.43 2.38 -6.19
N VAL A 51 11.42 3.05 -5.61
CA VAL A 51 12.56 2.41 -4.95
C VAL A 51 12.08 1.58 -3.76
N ALA A 52 11.14 2.11 -2.97
CA ALA A 52 10.59 1.43 -1.81
C ALA A 52 9.95 0.09 -2.21
N GLU A 53 9.02 0.09 -3.16
CA GLU A 53 8.26 -1.11 -3.52
C GLU A 53 9.14 -2.15 -4.23
N THR A 54 10.03 -1.72 -5.12
CA THR A 54 10.99 -2.62 -5.80
C THR A 54 11.90 -3.31 -4.79
N THR A 55 12.45 -2.55 -3.81
CA THR A 55 13.31 -3.11 -2.76
C THR A 55 12.58 -4.18 -1.95
N ALA A 56 11.36 -3.90 -1.51
CA ALA A 56 10.57 -4.86 -0.74
C ALA A 56 10.30 -6.15 -1.55
N SER A 57 9.92 -6.01 -2.82
CA SER A 57 9.54 -7.13 -3.67
C SER A 57 10.72 -8.05 -3.99
N MET A 58 11.89 -7.48 -4.27
CA MET A 58 13.11 -8.26 -4.50
C MET A 58 13.54 -9.05 -3.26
N LEU A 59 13.52 -8.40 -2.10
CA LEU A 59 13.99 -9.03 -0.85
C LEU A 59 13.03 -10.07 -0.29
N LYS A 60 11.73 -10.00 -0.58
CA LYS A 60 10.77 -11.05 -0.19
C LYS A 60 11.17 -12.44 -0.73
N LEU A 61 11.64 -12.50 -1.99
CA LEU A 61 12.09 -13.74 -2.60
C LEU A 61 13.37 -14.27 -1.93
N VAL A 62 14.36 -13.41 -1.76
CA VAL A 62 15.67 -13.76 -1.17
C VAL A 62 15.51 -14.19 0.29
N SER A 63 14.74 -13.44 1.09
CA SER A 63 14.56 -13.74 2.51
C SER A 63 13.81 -15.04 2.76
N GLY A 64 12.84 -15.38 1.91
CA GLY A 64 12.16 -16.67 1.96
C GLY A 64 13.11 -17.84 1.84
N ILE A 65 13.98 -17.81 0.80
CA ILE A 65 14.98 -18.86 0.55
C ILE A 65 15.96 -18.99 1.73
N ILE A 66 16.48 -17.86 2.21
CA ILE A 66 17.49 -17.87 3.28
C ILE A 66 16.86 -18.36 4.59
N SER A 67 15.65 -17.92 4.93
CA SER A 67 14.98 -18.31 6.17
C SER A 67 14.65 -19.80 6.21
N ASP A 68 14.28 -20.41 5.06
CA ASP A 68 14.01 -21.84 4.96
C ASP A 68 15.29 -22.68 5.09
N LYS A 69 16.43 -22.19 4.56
CA LYS A 69 17.74 -22.83 4.76
C LYS A 69 18.24 -22.76 6.20
N VAL A 70 18.03 -21.63 6.87
CA VAL A 70 18.52 -21.40 8.24
C VAL A 70 17.60 -22.05 9.28
N GLY A 71 16.30 -22.23 8.98
CA GLY A 71 15.31 -22.83 9.87
C GLY A 71 14.93 -21.95 11.08
N LYS A 72 15.39 -20.69 11.13
CA LYS A 72 15.14 -19.74 12.25
C LYS A 72 14.28 -18.57 11.79
N ARG A 73 13.02 -18.82 11.47
CA ARG A 73 12.11 -17.84 10.87
C ARG A 73 11.83 -16.63 11.77
N ARG A 74 11.69 -16.85 13.09
CA ARG A 74 11.46 -15.77 14.08
C ARG A 74 12.56 -14.72 14.04
N VAL A 75 13.82 -15.10 13.86
CA VAL A 75 14.96 -14.17 13.83
C VAL A 75 14.83 -13.21 12.65
N PHE A 76 14.47 -13.71 11.45
CA PHE A 76 14.25 -12.87 10.26
C PHE A 76 13.07 -11.92 10.46
N VAL A 77 11.98 -12.42 11.08
CA VAL A 77 10.81 -11.60 11.43
C VAL A 77 11.22 -10.48 12.38
N LEU A 78 11.93 -10.80 13.46
CA LEU A 78 12.39 -9.80 14.45
C LEU A 78 13.31 -8.75 13.80
N ILE A 79 14.32 -9.16 13.04
CA ILE A 79 15.27 -8.25 12.37
C ILE A 79 14.51 -7.34 11.40
N GLY A 80 13.61 -7.88 10.59
CA GLY A 80 12.85 -7.09 9.63
C GLY A 80 11.96 -6.05 10.28
N TYR A 81 11.27 -6.37 11.37
CA TYR A 81 10.46 -5.40 12.11
C TYR A 81 11.32 -4.39 12.86
N ALA A 82 12.46 -4.79 13.45
CA ALA A 82 13.39 -3.89 14.11
C ALA A 82 13.98 -2.86 13.14
N ILE A 83 14.40 -3.28 11.93
CA ILE A 83 14.87 -2.37 10.88
C ILE A 83 13.78 -1.35 10.53
N SER A 84 12.55 -1.79 10.24
CA SER A 84 11.46 -0.87 9.91
C SER A 84 11.14 0.09 11.06
N THR A 85 11.15 -0.38 12.30
CA THR A 85 10.88 0.44 13.50
C THR A 85 11.96 1.50 13.71
N LEU A 86 13.23 1.17 13.43
CA LEU A 86 14.35 2.09 13.58
C LEU A 86 14.38 3.16 12.49
N PHE A 87 14.24 2.76 11.22
CA PHE A 87 14.46 3.69 10.11
C PHE A 87 13.25 4.54 9.78
N ARG A 88 12.03 4.03 9.89
CA ARG A 88 10.81 4.74 9.52
C ARG A 88 10.65 6.10 10.22
N PRO A 89 10.82 6.25 11.53
CA PRO A 89 10.71 7.54 12.23
C PRO A 89 11.73 8.57 11.80
N LEU A 90 12.88 8.14 11.24
CA LEU A 90 13.91 9.04 10.74
C LEU A 90 13.41 9.91 9.57
N THR A 91 12.29 9.55 8.94
CA THR A 91 11.60 10.43 7.98
C THR A 91 11.28 11.80 8.59
N GLY A 92 11.03 11.88 9.91
CA GLY A 92 10.73 13.13 10.60
C GLY A 92 11.96 14.05 10.83
N VAL A 93 13.19 13.56 10.69
CA VAL A 93 14.40 14.36 10.94
C VAL A 93 15.16 14.77 9.68
N VAL A 94 14.66 14.44 8.50
CA VAL A 94 15.31 14.81 7.23
C VAL A 94 15.23 16.31 6.96
N SER A 95 16.24 16.84 6.29
CA SER A 95 16.30 18.24 5.84
C SER A 95 15.96 18.41 4.36
N ALA A 96 16.00 17.32 3.57
CA ALA A 96 15.72 17.34 2.14
C ALA A 96 14.99 16.07 1.71
N ALA A 97 14.08 16.19 0.73
CA ALA A 97 13.23 15.10 0.28
C ALA A 97 13.99 13.89 -0.29
N TRP A 98 15.17 14.09 -0.91
CA TRP A 98 16.00 12.99 -1.43
C TRP A 98 16.47 12.02 -0.32
N GLN A 99 16.63 12.49 0.92
CA GLN A 99 17.01 11.64 2.06
C GLN A 99 15.92 10.62 2.40
N ILE A 100 14.66 10.96 2.11
CA ILE A 100 13.52 10.05 2.31
C ILE A 100 13.67 8.80 1.44
N ILE A 101 14.28 8.88 0.26
CA ILE A 101 14.52 7.74 -0.63
C ILE A 101 15.28 6.64 0.13
N PHE A 102 16.38 7.00 0.80
CA PHE A 102 17.21 6.05 1.54
C PHE A 102 16.48 5.49 2.77
N ILE A 103 15.78 6.35 3.51
CA ILE A 103 15.02 5.94 4.70
C ILE A 103 13.90 4.97 4.30
N ARG A 104 13.14 5.28 3.27
CA ARG A 104 12.08 4.40 2.77
C ARG A 104 12.63 3.09 2.21
N MET A 105 13.76 3.16 1.49
CA MET A 105 14.45 1.95 1.02
C MET A 105 14.82 1.04 2.20
N LEU A 106 15.43 1.56 3.27
CA LEU A 106 15.82 0.80 4.45
C LEU A 106 14.61 0.25 5.22
N ASP A 107 13.54 1.02 5.37
CA ASP A 107 12.27 0.51 5.91
C ASP A 107 11.75 -0.66 5.09
N ARG A 108 11.83 -0.60 3.75
CA ARG A 108 11.38 -1.65 2.85
C ARG A 108 12.32 -2.86 2.80
N VAL A 109 13.60 -2.68 3.07
CA VAL A 109 14.52 -3.81 3.37
C VAL A 109 13.97 -4.60 4.56
N GLY A 110 13.58 -3.92 5.64
CA GLY A 110 12.94 -4.57 6.78
C GLY A 110 11.66 -5.33 6.38
N LYS A 111 10.78 -4.73 5.57
CA LYS A 111 9.56 -5.38 5.04
C LYS A 111 9.90 -6.61 4.19
N GLY A 112 10.89 -6.51 3.32
CA GLY A 112 11.32 -7.62 2.47
C GLY A 112 11.87 -8.80 3.28
N ILE A 113 12.70 -8.52 4.30
CA ILE A 113 13.31 -9.57 5.16
C ILE A 113 12.23 -10.32 5.96
N ARG A 114 11.20 -9.65 6.48
CA ARG A 114 10.22 -10.27 7.39
C ARG A 114 9.06 -10.99 6.71
N SER A 115 8.65 -10.55 5.50
CA SER A 115 7.35 -10.96 4.92
C SER A 115 7.24 -12.46 4.69
N ALA A 116 8.15 -13.07 3.92
CA ALA A 116 8.11 -14.50 3.62
C ALA A 116 8.33 -15.38 4.87
N PRO A 117 9.30 -15.09 5.78
CA PRO A 117 9.44 -15.81 7.03
C PRO A 117 8.23 -15.72 7.95
N ARG A 118 7.52 -14.56 8.00
CA ARG A 118 6.28 -14.38 8.77
C ARG A 118 5.18 -15.28 8.24
N ASP A 119 4.95 -15.26 6.93
CA ASP A 119 3.92 -16.07 6.31
C ASP A 119 4.20 -17.57 6.53
N ALA A 120 5.47 -17.98 6.49
CA ALA A 120 5.87 -19.35 6.80
C ALA A 120 5.65 -19.73 8.28
N LEU A 121 5.83 -18.80 9.24
CA LEU A 121 5.49 -19.02 10.65
C LEU A 121 3.98 -19.20 10.85
N ILE A 122 3.14 -18.37 10.20
CA ILE A 122 1.68 -18.51 10.24
C ILE A 122 1.26 -19.87 9.70
N ALA A 123 1.82 -20.27 8.54
CA ALA A 123 1.51 -21.55 7.92
C ALA A 123 1.89 -22.75 8.80
N SER A 124 3.09 -22.70 9.41
CA SER A 124 3.58 -23.81 10.27
C SER A 124 2.90 -23.87 11.64
N ALA A 125 2.37 -22.76 12.13
CA ALA A 125 1.61 -22.70 13.39
C ALA A 125 0.15 -23.11 13.23
N SER A 126 -0.36 -23.21 11.99
CA SER A 126 -1.77 -23.44 11.68
C SER A 126 -2.00 -24.81 11.08
N ASP A 127 -2.95 -25.57 11.63
CA ASP A 127 -3.44 -26.78 10.97
C ASP A 127 -4.02 -26.48 9.60
N GLU A 128 -3.97 -27.45 8.67
CA GLU A 128 -4.49 -27.26 7.30
C GLU A 128 -5.94 -26.80 7.27
N SER A 129 -6.76 -27.35 8.18
CA SER A 129 -8.20 -27.02 8.29
C SER A 129 -8.52 -25.59 8.68
N ILE A 130 -7.55 -24.83 9.22
CA ILE A 130 -7.74 -23.43 9.68
C ILE A 130 -6.72 -22.48 9.06
N ARG A 131 -5.89 -22.94 8.14
CA ARG A 131 -4.82 -22.11 7.55
C ARG A 131 -5.38 -20.88 6.85
N GLY A 132 -6.45 -21.02 6.07
CA GLY A 132 -7.17 -19.90 5.45
C GLY A 132 -7.71 -18.91 6.47
N LYS A 133 -8.29 -19.40 7.56
CA LYS A 133 -8.78 -18.58 8.69
C LYS A 133 -7.63 -17.81 9.36
N SER A 134 -6.48 -18.46 9.52
CA SER A 134 -5.28 -17.86 10.14
C SER A 134 -4.70 -16.73 9.28
N PHE A 135 -4.57 -16.94 7.99
CA PHE A 135 -4.15 -15.88 7.05
C PHE A 135 -5.19 -14.77 6.92
N GLY A 136 -6.49 -15.13 6.91
CA GLY A 136 -7.58 -14.16 6.90
C GLY A 136 -7.56 -13.26 8.14
N PHE A 137 -7.27 -13.81 9.32
CA PHE A 137 -7.08 -13.05 10.54
C PHE A 137 -5.87 -12.11 10.47
N ASP A 138 -4.72 -12.60 9.97
CA ASP A 138 -3.52 -11.77 9.80
C ASP A 138 -3.81 -10.57 8.88
N ARG A 139 -4.51 -10.78 7.75
CA ARG A 139 -4.94 -9.69 6.85
C ARG A 139 -5.93 -8.72 7.49
N ALA A 140 -6.88 -9.23 8.28
CA ALA A 140 -7.80 -8.37 9.02
C ALA A 140 -7.05 -7.45 10.00
N MET A 141 -6.01 -7.96 10.65
CA MET A 141 -5.15 -7.16 11.53
C MET A 141 -4.30 -6.13 10.77
N ASP A 142 -3.74 -6.48 9.59
CA ASP A 142 -3.08 -5.55 8.67
C ASP A 142 -4.02 -4.37 8.34
N HIS A 143 -5.22 -4.66 7.84
CA HIS A 143 -6.20 -3.62 7.49
C HIS A 143 -6.68 -2.80 8.69
N THR A 144 -6.81 -3.41 9.87
CA THR A 144 -7.12 -2.68 11.11
C THR A 144 -6.01 -1.69 11.44
N GLY A 145 -4.75 -2.10 11.32
CA GLY A 145 -3.60 -1.20 11.46
C GLY A 145 -3.62 -0.04 10.46
N ALA A 146 -4.01 -0.35 9.21
CA ALA A 146 -4.11 0.65 8.15
C ALA A 146 -5.27 1.66 8.34
N VAL A 147 -6.26 1.35 9.17
CA VAL A 147 -7.28 2.33 9.63
C VAL A 147 -6.79 3.09 10.86
N VAL A 148 -6.21 2.38 11.83
CA VAL A 148 -5.76 2.97 13.11
C VAL A 148 -4.62 3.98 12.89
N GLY A 149 -3.69 3.70 11.97
CA GLY A 149 -2.53 4.57 11.70
C GLY A 149 -2.91 6.01 11.33
N PRO A 150 -3.71 6.24 10.30
CA PRO A 150 -4.18 7.57 9.93
C PRO A 150 -4.93 8.29 11.05
N LEU A 151 -5.74 7.56 11.83
CA LEU A 151 -6.45 8.14 12.98
C LEU A 151 -5.47 8.57 14.09
N LEU A 152 -4.42 7.78 14.34
CA LEU A 152 -3.35 8.17 15.27
C LEU A 152 -2.58 9.39 14.74
N ALA A 153 -2.34 9.49 13.44
CA ALA A 153 -1.72 10.66 12.84
C ALA A 153 -2.56 11.93 13.07
N ILE A 154 -3.87 11.87 12.82
CA ILE A 154 -4.80 12.97 13.07
C ILE A 154 -4.79 13.35 14.56
N LEU A 155 -4.92 12.36 15.45
CA LEU A 155 -4.90 12.60 16.90
C LEU A 155 -3.60 13.29 17.32
N THR A 156 -2.46 12.82 16.82
CA THR A 156 -1.15 13.42 17.10
C THR A 156 -1.10 14.87 16.62
N LEU A 157 -1.53 15.14 15.39
CA LEU A 157 -1.54 16.49 14.83
C LEU A 157 -2.47 17.43 15.63
N LEU A 158 -3.67 16.95 16.02
CA LEU A 158 -4.58 17.72 16.86
C LEU A 158 -3.97 18.04 18.24
N ILE A 159 -3.30 17.09 18.87
CA ILE A 159 -2.59 17.31 20.13
C ILE A 159 -1.47 18.35 19.96
N LEU A 160 -0.70 18.27 18.88
CA LEU A 160 0.38 19.21 18.61
C LEU A 160 -0.16 20.63 18.34
N PHE A 161 -1.21 20.75 17.53
CA PHE A 161 -1.78 22.06 17.19
C PHE A 161 -2.60 22.67 18.33
N LEU A 162 -3.47 21.90 18.97
CA LEU A 162 -4.38 22.40 20.02
C LEU A 162 -3.75 22.36 21.42
N GLY A 163 -3.02 21.29 21.74
CA GLY A 163 -2.44 21.08 23.05
C GLY A 163 -1.13 21.84 23.24
N PHE A 164 -0.21 21.69 22.29
CA PHE A 164 1.12 22.32 22.34
C PHE A 164 1.22 23.63 21.54
N ASN A 165 0.13 24.07 20.90
CA ASN A 165 0.05 25.31 20.14
C ASN A 165 1.15 25.45 19.06
N PHE A 166 1.45 24.37 18.36
CA PHE A 166 2.39 24.41 17.23
C PHE A 166 1.85 25.32 16.14
N LYS A 167 2.70 26.20 15.62
CA LYS A 167 2.37 27.12 14.51
C LYS A 167 3.08 26.77 13.21
N ASP A 168 3.96 25.78 13.24
CA ASP A 168 4.70 25.28 12.09
C ASP A 168 4.18 23.89 11.70
N SER A 169 3.56 23.81 10.52
CA SER A 169 2.99 22.58 9.98
C SER A 169 4.07 21.54 9.66
N LEU A 170 5.24 21.96 9.19
CA LEU A 170 6.37 21.06 8.92
C LEU A 170 6.89 20.43 10.20
N LEU A 171 7.00 21.23 11.27
CA LEU A 171 7.42 20.72 12.58
C LEU A 171 6.41 19.72 13.16
N ALA A 172 5.11 19.98 12.98
CA ALA A 172 4.05 19.04 13.39
C ALA A 172 4.12 17.71 12.62
N LEU A 173 4.37 17.73 11.31
CA LEU A 173 4.59 16.54 10.50
C LEU A 173 5.81 15.75 10.97
N ARG A 174 6.93 16.44 11.24
CA ARG A 174 8.16 15.82 11.76
C ARG A 174 7.90 15.04 13.05
N TRP A 175 7.24 15.66 14.02
CA TRP A 175 6.90 15.01 15.29
C TRP A 175 5.93 13.83 15.08
N THR A 176 4.94 13.97 14.21
CA THR A 176 4.03 12.86 13.88
C THR A 176 4.80 11.67 13.34
N PHE A 177 5.79 11.87 12.47
CA PHE A 177 6.62 10.81 11.92
C PHE A 177 7.56 10.18 12.94
N ILE A 178 8.13 10.97 13.84
CA ILE A 178 8.96 10.48 14.96
C ILE A 178 8.10 9.62 15.91
N LEU A 179 6.90 10.07 16.25
CA LEU A 179 5.99 9.37 17.16
C LEU A 179 5.46 8.04 16.58
N ALA A 180 5.54 7.82 15.28
CA ALA A 180 5.27 6.52 14.67
C ALA A 180 6.24 5.40 15.17
N ILE A 181 7.31 5.75 15.90
CA ILE A 181 8.17 4.78 16.59
C ILE A 181 7.40 4.00 17.67
N ILE A 182 6.39 4.62 18.30
CA ILE A 182 5.66 4.01 19.43
C ILE A 182 4.96 2.71 19.02
N PRO A 183 4.05 2.69 18.03
CA PRO A 183 3.47 1.44 17.56
C PRO A 183 4.54 0.50 16.97
N GLY A 184 5.61 1.00 16.35
CA GLY A 184 6.73 0.18 15.90
C GLY A 184 7.42 -0.58 17.02
N ILE A 185 7.70 0.08 18.15
CA ILE A 185 8.28 -0.55 19.36
C ILE A 185 7.31 -1.62 19.91
N LEU A 186 6.00 -1.35 19.97
CA LEU A 186 5.02 -2.33 20.42
C LEU A 186 5.04 -3.59 19.53
N ALA A 187 5.20 -3.45 18.22
CA ALA A 187 5.36 -4.59 17.31
C ALA A 187 6.61 -5.42 17.66
N VAL A 188 7.77 -4.78 17.85
CA VAL A 188 9.03 -5.46 18.19
C VAL A 188 8.92 -6.15 19.55
N LEU A 189 8.40 -5.48 20.57
CA LEU A 189 8.20 -6.06 21.90
C LEU A 189 7.25 -7.27 21.86
N THR A 190 6.19 -7.20 21.07
CA THR A 190 5.28 -8.33 20.87
C THR A 190 6.02 -9.56 20.31
N ILE A 191 6.94 -9.37 19.34
CA ILE A 191 7.74 -10.48 18.82
C ILE A 191 8.69 -11.03 19.89
N VAL A 192 9.38 -10.16 20.60
CA VAL A 192 10.40 -10.55 21.60
C VAL A 192 9.77 -11.40 22.70
N PHE A 193 8.63 -10.97 23.23
CA PHE A 193 8.02 -11.60 24.42
C PHE A 193 7.03 -12.70 24.09
N PHE A 194 6.30 -12.63 22.98
CA PHE A 194 5.14 -13.49 22.74
C PHE A 194 5.24 -14.41 21.52
N VAL A 195 6.10 -14.10 20.52
CA VAL A 195 6.27 -14.97 19.36
C VAL A 195 7.36 -16.01 19.63
N LYS A 196 6.99 -17.29 19.61
CA LYS A 196 7.93 -18.42 19.77
C LYS A 196 8.36 -18.96 18.41
N GLU A 197 9.62 -19.40 18.31
CA GLU A 197 10.09 -20.14 17.13
C GLU A 197 9.30 -21.45 16.98
N GLN A 198 8.86 -21.73 15.77
CA GLN A 198 8.23 -23.00 15.43
C GLN A 198 9.29 -23.94 14.85
N LYS A 199 9.39 -25.15 15.39
CA LYS A 199 10.26 -26.18 14.83
C LYS A 199 9.79 -26.48 13.41
N SER A 200 10.53 -26.03 12.42
CA SER A 200 10.33 -26.38 11.02
C SER A 200 11.30 -27.48 10.66
N ALA A 201 10.83 -28.53 9.96
CA ALA A 201 11.73 -29.42 9.29
C ALA A 201 12.58 -28.58 8.32
N VAL A 202 13.90 -28.64 8.47
CA VAL A 202 14.83 -28.02 7.51
C VAL A 202 14.53 -28.64 6.15
N SER A 203 13.85 -27.91 5.31
CA SER A 203 13.57 -28.36 3.96
C SER A 203 14.90 -28.47 3.23
N GLN A 204 15.17 -29.65 2.68
CA GLN A 204 16.22 -29.79 1.63
C GLN A 204 15.68 -28.98 0.44
N VAL A 205 15.98 -27.67 0.43
CA VAL A 205 15.56 -26.79 -0.65
C VAL A 205 16.24 -27.29 -1.92
N SER A 206 15.48 -28.01 -2.73
CA SER A 206 15.85 -28.27 -4.10
C SER A 206 16.18 -26.93 -4.73
N ARG A 207 17.27 -26.84 -5.48
CA ARG A 207 17.73 -25.60 -6.12
C ARG A 207 16.55 -24.93 -6.78
N LEU A 208 16.16 -23.72 -6.30
CA LEU A 208 15.15 -22.90 -6.95
C LEU A 208 15.62 -22.61 -8.38
N LYS A 209 15.14 -23.39 -9.34
CA LYS A 209 15.29 -23.06 -10.75
C LYS A 209 14.29 -21.94 -11.05
N LEU A 210 14.75 -20.70 -10.96
CA LEU A 210 14.00 -19.50 -11.35
C LEU A 210 13.94 -19.39 -12.90
N SER A 211 13.55 -20.47 -13.57
CA SER A 211 13.46 -20.48 -15.02
C SER A 211 12.02 -20.30 -15.46
N LEU A 212 11.74 -19.19 -16.16
CA LEU A 212 10.44 -18.97 -16.80
C LEU A 212 10.10 -20.07 -17.83
N LYS A 213 11.10 -20.78 -18.35
CA LYS A 213 10.90 -21.85 -19.36
C LYS A 213 10.15 -23.05 -18.79
N ASP A 214 10.22 -23.26 -17.45
CA ASP A 214 9.59 -24.40 -16.78
C ASP A 214 8.08 -24.19 -16.55
N PHE A 215 7.57 -22.98 -16.84
CA PHE A 215 6.16 -22.62 -16.67
C PHE A 215 5.41 -22.64 -18.01
N ASP A 216 4.12 -22.94 -17.91
CA ASP A 216 3.21 -22.91 -19.03
C ASP A 216 3.18 -21.53 -19.74
N VAL A 217 2.87 -21.54 -21.04
CA VAL A 217 2.79 -20.33 -21.86
C VAL A 217 1.76 -19.35 -21.30
N ASN A 218 0.66 -19.85 -20.73
CA ASN A 218 -0.40 -19.01 -20.17
C ASN A 218 0.09 -18.24 -18.94
N PHE A 219 0.85 -18.87 -18.03
CA PHE A 219 1.44 -18.20 -16.89
C PHE A 219 2.46 -17.12 -17.33
N ARG A 220 3.33 -17.45 -18.31
CA ARG A 220 4.29 -16.48 -18.85
C ARG A 220 3.61 -15.26 -19.46
N ARG A 221 2.53 -15.46 -20.23
CA ARG A 221 1.73 -14.40 -20.81
C ARG A 221 1.04 -13.57 -19.71
N TYR A 222 0.51 -14.23 -18.69
CA TYR A 222 -0.08 -13.54 -17.54
C TYR A 222 0.93 -12.63 -16.83
N LEU A 223 2.16 -13.09 -16.59
CA LEU A 223 3.22 -12.26 -16.02
C LEU A 223 3.52 -11.02 -16.89
N LEU A 224 3.58 -11.16 -18.21
CA LEU A 224 3.80 -10.03 -19.12
C LEU A 224 2.66 -9.00 -19.06
N VAL A 225 1.41 -9.48 -19.02
CA VAL A 225 0.23 -8.62 -18.88
C VAL A 225 0.24 -7.92 -17.51
N MET A 226 0.65 -8.60 -16.45
CA MET A 226 0.82 -8.02 -15.11
C MET A 226 1.92 -6.94 -15.07
N VAL A 227 3.06 -7.17 -15.72
CA VAL A 227 4.11 -6.14 -15.84
C VAL A 227 3.58 -4.91 -16.56
N LEU A 228 2.86 -5.10 -17.67
CA LEU A 228 2.25 -4.00 -18.41
C LEU A 228 1.25 -3.23 -17.52
N PHE A 229 0.35 -3.93 -16.85
CA PHE A 229 -0.60 -3.30 -15.90
C PHE A 229 0.14 -2.51 -14.83
N THR A 230 1.21 -3.08 -14.26
CA THR A 230 2.02 -2.42 -13.23
C THR A 230 2.67 -1.13 -13.74
N LEU A 231 3.07 -1.07 -15.02
CA LEU A 231 3.61 0.18 -15.60
C LEU A 231 2.57 1.31 -15.65
N GLY A 232 1.28 0.99 -15.75
CA GLY A 232 0.18 1.95 -15.62
C GLY A 232 -0.27 2.18 -14.17
N ASN A 233 0.11 1.28 -13.24
CA ASN A 233 -0.28 1.30 -11.84
C ASN A 233 0.82 1.96 -11.00
N SER A 234 0.78 3.29 -10.95
CA SER A 234 1.68 4.09 -10.11
C SER A 234 1.34 3.96 -8.62
N SER A 235 2.21 4.50 -7.76
CA SER A 235 1.96 4.52 -6.31
C SER A 235 0.67 5.28 -5.95
N ASP A 236 -0.08 4.77 -4.98
CA ASP A 236 -1.27 5.43 -4.41
C ASP A 236 -0.96 6.83 -3.81
N ALA A 237 0.33 7.11 -3.52
CA ALA A 237 0.77 8.42 -3.06
C ALA A 237 0.47 9.53 -4.09
N PHE A 238 0.41 9.23 -5.38
CA PHE A 238 0.02 10.21 -6.40
C PHE A 238 -1.47 10.58 -6.36
N LEU A 239 -2.32 9.65 -5.95
CA LEU A 239 -3.73 9.95 -5.69
C LEU A 239 -3.87 10.92 -4.52
N LEU A 240 -3.13 10.68 -3.43
CA LEU A 240 -3.08 11.60 -2.29
C LEU A 240 -2.48 12.97 -2.67
N PHE A 241 -1.43 12.99 -3.50
CA PHE A 241 -0.87 14.23 -4.04
C PHE A 241 -1.89 15.01 -4.86
N ARG A 242 -2.72 14.33 -5.68
CA ARG A 242 -3.81 14.96 -6.43
C ARG A 242 -4.92 15.49 -5.54
N VAL A 243 -5.23 14.78 -4.44
CA VAL A 243 -6.17 15.27 -3.42
C VAL A 243 -5.66 16.57 -2.78
N GLU A 244 -4.39 16.60 -2.40
CA GLU A 244 -3.76 17.79 -1.82
C GLU A 244 -3.90 19.00 -2.75
N GLU A 245 -3.61 18.84 -4.05
CA GLU A 245 -3.82 19.92 -5.03
C GLU A 245 -5.29 20.35 -5.15
N ALA A 246 -6.23 19.40 -5.11
CA ALA A 246 -7.67 19.71 -5.18
C ALA A 246 -8.15 20.47 -3.95
N ILE A 247 -7.67 20.14 -2.75
CA ILE A 247 -8.00 20.86 -1.51
C ILE A 247 -7.44 22.28 -1.56
N HIS A 248 -6.20 22.46 -2.00
CA HIS A 248 -5.61 23.81 -2.13
C HIS A 248 -6.39 24.73 -3.06
N LYS A 249 -6.96 24.20 -4.14
CA LYS A 249 -7.76 24.96 -5.12
C LYS A 249 -9.21 25.19 -4.69
N SER A 250 -9.70 24.39 -3.74
CA SER A 250 -11.11 24.41 -3.35
C SER A 250 -11.29 25.07 -2.00
N GLY A 251 -11.72 26.32 -1.96
CA GLY A 251 -12.13 26.98 -0.70
C GLY A 251 -13.23 26.24 0.09
N ALA A 252 -13.90 25.24 -0.51
CA ALA A 252 -15.01 24.52 0.12
C ALA A 252 -14.58 23.73 1.37
N VAL A 253 -13.41 23.08 1.36
CA VAL A 253 -12.89 22.36 2.53
C VAL A 253 -12.49 23.35 3.63
N VAL A 254 -11.85 24.45 3.24
CA VAL A 254 -11.51 25.54 4.16
C VAL A 254 -12.78 26.06 4.84
N ASN A 255 -13.81 26.38 4.07
CA ASN A 255 -15.09 26.89 4.58
C ASN A 255 -15.79 25.89 5.49
N PHE A 256 -15.79 24.60 5.14
CA PHE A 256 -16.35 23.54 5.98
C PHE A 256 -15.60 23.43 7.31
N VAL A 257 -14.28 23.35 7.28
CA VAL A 257 -13.47 23.21 8.51
C VAL A 257 -13.57 24.45 9.39
N THR A 258 -13.60 25.65 8.81
CA THR A 258 -13.75 26.89 9.55
C THR A 258 -15.17 27.10 10.09
N SER A 259 -16.18 26.39 9.59
CA SER A 259 -17.53 26.39 10.19
C SER A 259 -17.58 25.66 11.53
N ILE A 260 -16.59 24.83 11.86
CA ILE A 260 -16.50 24.08 13.12
C ILE A 260 -15.69 24.90 14.12
N ALA A 261 -16.34 25.46 15.13
CA ALA A 261 -15.76 26.47 16.05
C ALA A 261 -14.38 26.08 16.66
N PRO A 262 -14.12 24.84 17.20
CA PRO A 262 -12.81 24.47 17.69
C PRO A 262 -11.74 24.43 16.60
N LEU A 263 -12.08 23.98 15.39
CA LEU A 263 -11.16 23.92 14.26
C LEU A 263 -10.89 25.30 13.69
N HIS A 264 -11.90 26.16 13.63
CA HIS A 264 -11.73 27.56 13.24
C HIS A 264 -10.73 28.28 14.14
N LYS A 265 -10.89 28.17 15.46
CA LYS A 265 -9.94 28.74 16.43
C LYS A 265 -8.52 28.20 16.27
N MET A 266 -8.38 26.91 15.98
CA MET A 266 -7.08 26.30 15.72
C MET A 266 -6.45 26.87 14.45
N ILE A 267 -7.20 26.91 13.36
CA ILE A 267 -6.71 27.33 12.04
C ILE A 267 -6.39 28.82 12.01
N SER A 268 -7.18 29.66 12.67
CA SER A 268 -6.94 31.12 12.77
C SER A 268 -5.62 31.47 13.49
N ASN A 269 -5.02 30.54 14.25
CA ASN A 269 -3.70 30.74 14.83
C ASN A 269 -2.56 30.70 13.79
N PHE A 270 -2.82 30.18 12.57
CA PHE A 270 -1.88 30.18 11.47
C PHE A 270 -2.06 31.48 10.66
N GLY A 271 -0.99 32.26 10.57
CA GLY A 271 -1.05 33.69 10.18
C GLY A 271 -1.45 33.98 8.73
N SER A 272 -1.28 33.05 7.78
CA SER A 272 -1.63 33.24 6.37
C SER A 272 -2.62 32.19 5.87
N GLU A 273 -3.46 32.56 4.90
CA GLU A 273 -4.37 31.62 4.24
C GLU A 273 -3.65 30.39 3.66
N SER A 274 -2.42 30.59 3.16
CA SER A 274 -1.58 29.50 2.66
C SER A 274 -1.20 28.50 3.76
N GLU A 275 -0.84 28.97 4.96
CA GLU A 275 -0.53 28.08 6.10
C GLU A 275 -1.78 27.39 6.62
N GLN A 276 -2.90 28.10 6.66
CA GLN A 276 -4.20 27.52 7.04
C GLN A 276 -4.60 26.38 6.08
N ALA A 277 -4.45 26.58 4.77
CA ALA A 277 -4.73 25.57 3.77
C ALA A 277 -3.82 24.32 3.93
N LYS A 278 -2.53 24.50 4.24
CA LYS A 278 -1.61 23.39 4.52
C LYS A 278 -2.06 22.56 5.72
N VAL A 279 -2.46 23.20 6.81
CA VAL A 279 -2.93 22.51 8.01
C VAL A 279 -4.20 21.71 7.72
N ILE A 280 -5.14 22.28 6.95
CA ILE A 280 -6.35 21.58 6.52
C ILE A 280 -6.00 20.33 5.71
N ASN A 281 -5.09 20.43 4.75
CA ASN A 281 -4.64 19.28 3.94
C ASN A 281 -4.05 18.17 4.81
N ILE A 282 -3.16 18.52 5.73
CA ILE A 282 -2.50 17.59 6.62
C ILE A 282 -3.51 16.82 7.50
N LEU A 283 -4.63 17.44 7.86
CA LEU A 283 -5.70 16.77 8.61
C LEU A 283 -6.63 15.93 7.73
N PHE A 284 -6.86 16.35 6.48
CA PHE A 284 -7.79 15.69 5.58
C PHE A 284 -7.21 14.45 4.87
N LEU A 285 -5.93 14.47 4.49
CA LEU A 285 -5.29 13.35 3.79
C LEU A 285 -5.41 12.03 4.56
N PRO A 286 -5.12 11.97 5.87
CA PRO A 286 -5.31 10.74 6.65
C PRO A 286 -6.76 10.28 6.74
N LEU A 287 -7.76 11.20 6.74
CA LEU A 287 -9.18 10.84 6.76
C LEU A 287 -9.60 10.12 5.48
N ILE A 288 -9.20 10.65 4.31
CA ILE A 288 -9.48 10.03 3.02
C ILE A 288 -8.82 8.65 2.97
N TRP A 289 -7.60 8.53 3.45
CA TRP A 289 -6.85 7.28 3.47
C TRP A 289 -7.48 6.24 4.40
N ALA A 290 -7.91 6.64 5.59
CA ALA A 290 -8.64 5.75 6.49
C ALA A 290 -9.97 5.27 5.87
N PHE A 291 -10.71 6.18 5.24
CA PHE A 291 -11.95 5.87 4.55
C PHE A 291 -11.74 4.84 3.42
N PHE A 292 -10.68 5.02 2.61
CA PHE A 292 -10.27 4.06 1.59
C PHE A 292 -10.03 2.67 2.19
N HIS A 293 -9.28 2.56 3.29
CA HIS A 293 -8.96 1.29 3.92
C HIS A 293 -10.17 0.62 4.59
N ILE A 294 -11.13 1.37 5.12
CA ILE A 294 -12.38 0.83 5.65
C ILE A 294 -13.15 0.12 4.54
N ILE A 295 -13.33 0.76 3.38
CA ILE A 295 -14.03 0.18 2.24
C ILE A 295 -13.30 -1.08 1.75
N LYS A 296 -12.00 -1.00 1.59
CA LYS A 296 -11.17 -2.15 1.19
C LYS A 296 -11.34 -3.34 2.17
N ALA A 297 -11.28 -3.09 3.46
CA ALA A 297 -11.44 -4.13 4.48
C ALA A 297 -12.82 -4.82 4.42
N VAL A 298 -13.89 -4.04 4.26
CA VAL A 298 -15.26 -4.55 4.22
C VAL A 298 -15.52 -5.40 2.97
N PHE A 299 -15.05 -4.95 1.80
CA PHE A 299 -15.39 -5.56 0.52
C PHE A 299 -14.42 -6.63 0.05
N SER A 300 -13.16 -6.70 0.54
CA SER A 300 -12.16 -7.67 0.05
C SER A 300 -12.60 -9.12 0.20
N THR A 301 -13.17 -9.51 1.34
CA THR A 301 -13.61 -10.90 1.57
C THR A 301 -14.82 -11.31 0.71
N PRO A 302 -15.92 -10.51 0.65
CA PRO A 302 -17.06 -10.84 -0.21
C PRO A 302 -16.70 -10.92 -1.70
N LEU A 303 -15.90 -9.98 -2.21
CA LEU A 303 -15.51 -9.94 -3.60
C LEU A 303 -14.47 -11.01 -3.96
N GLY A 304 -13.58 -11.36 -3.03
CA GLY A 304 -12.74 -12.55 -3.14
C GLY A 304 -13.56 -13.83 -3.31
N ALA A 305 -14.60 -14.01 -2.49
CA ALA A 305 -15.51 -15.14 -2.60
C ALA A 305 -16.34 -15.11 -3.90
N LEU A 306 -16.68 -13.93 -4.44
CA LEU A 306 -17.34 -13.80 -5.73
C LEU A 306 -16.47 -14.35 -6.86
N SER A 307 -15.15 -14.16 -6.81
CA SER A 307 -14.23 -14.69 -7.80
C SER A 307 -14.20 -16.22 -7.84
N ASP A 308 -14.56 -16.87 -6.74
CA ASP A 308 -14.76 -18.33 -6.70
C ASP A 308 -15.99 -18.79 -7.49
N LYS A 309 -16.99 -17.94 -7.64
CA LYS A 309 -18.26 -18.26 -8.31
C LYS A 309 -18.27 -17.92 -9.78
N ILE A 310 -17.89 -16.69 -10.15
CA ILE A 310 -18.05 -16.19 -11.52
C ILE A 310 -16.78 -16.28 -12.37
N GLY A 311 -15.63 -16.66 -11.78
CA GLY A 311 -14.35 -16.78 -12.47
C GLY A 311 -13.34 -15.71 -12.04
N ARG A 312 -12.07 -16.10 -11.94
CA ARG A 312 -10.97 -15.21 -11.52
C ARG A 312 -10.75 -14.10 -12.53
N LYS A 313 -10.66 -14.47 -13.81
CA LYS A 313 -10.37 -13.56 -14.91
C LYS A 313 -11.44 -12.48 -15.05
N ILE A 314 -12.73 -12.83 -14.87
CA ILE A 314 -13.84 -11.86 -14.92
C ILE A 314 -13.69 -10.85 -13.78
N VAL A 315 -13.44 -11.32 -12.56
CA VAL A 315 -13.32 -10.45 -11.38
C VAL A 315 -12.09 -9.52 -11.47
N ILE A 316 -10.96 -10.03 -11.97
CA ILE A 316 -9.75 -9.21 -12.23
C ILE A 316 -10.07 -8.12 -13.28
N ASN A 317 -10.73 -8.49 -14.39
CA ASN A 317 -11.11 -7.53 -15.42
C ASN A 317 -12.05 -6.44 -14.89
N ILE A 318 -13.02 -6.76 -14.04
CA ILE A 318 -13.87 -5.77 -13.36
C ILE A 318 -13.00 -4.84 -12.51
N GLY A 319 -12.08 -5.39 -11.72
CA GLY A 319 -11.15 -4.59 -10.93
C GLY A 319 -10.32 -3.63 -11.78
N TRP A 320 -9.73 -4.11 -12.87
CA TRP A 320 -8.93 -3.28 -13.77
C TRP A 320 -9.74 -2.25 -14.54
N ALA A 321 -11.01 -2.56 -14.87
CA ALA A 321 -11.94 -1.59 -15.42
C ALA A 321 -12.24 -0.45 -14.44
N ILE A 322 -12.47 -0.80 -13.17
CA ILE A 322 -12.65 0.19 -12.08
C ILE A 322 -11.38 1.06 -11.93
N TYR A 323 -10.20 0.44 -11.92
CA TYR A 323 -8.93 1.16 -11.89
C TYR A 323 -8.83 2.19 -13.02
N ALA A 324 -9.03 1.73 -14.26
CA ALA A 324 -8.95 2.59 -15.44
C ALA A 324 -9.96 3.73 -15.39
N PHE A 325 -11.21 3.44 -14.98
CA PHE A 325 -12.25 4.45 -14.78
C PHE A 325 -11.81 5.52 -13.76
N VAL A 326 -11.28 5.12 -12.60
CA VAL A 326 -10.84 6.05 -11.56
C VAL A 326 -9.69 6.90 -12.06
N TYR A 327 -8.68 6.31 -12.72
CA TYR A 327 -7.52 7.04 -13.23
C TYR A 327 -7.92 8.04 -14.33
N ILE A 328 -8.78 7.65 -15.25
CA ILE A 328 -9.31 8.56 -16.27
C ILE A 328 -10.14 9.68 -15.62
N SER A 329 -10.93 9.36 -14.59
CA SER A 329 -11.69 10.36 -13.83
C SER A 329 -10.77 11.36 -13.12
N PHE A 330 -9.67 10.90 -12.52
CA PHE A 330 -8.65 11.79 -11.95
C PHE A 330 -7.91 12.62 -13.00
N ALA A 331 -7.76 12.10 -14.22
CA ALA A 331 -7.19 12.88 -15.32
C ALA A 331 -8.07 14.08 -15.70
N ILE A 332 -9.38 13.92 -15.65
CA ILE A 332 -10.33 14.98 -16.07
C ILE A 332 -10.91 15.80 -14.92
N ILE A 333 -10.59 15.48 -13.66
CA ILE A 333 -11.15 16.15 -12.49
C ILE A 333 -10.85 17.67 -12.47
N VAL A 334 -9.76 18.08 -13.10
CA VAL A 334 -9.35 19.50 -13.21
C VAL A 334 -10.38 20.35 -13.95
N PHE A 335 -11.19 19.76 -14.82
CA PHE A 335 -12.25 20.47 -15.57
C PHE A 335 -13.53 20.66 -14.75
N LEU A 336 -13.65 20.05 -13.57
CA LEU A 336 -14.79 20.26 -12.68
C LEU A 336 -14.65 21.56 -11.91
N PRO A 337 -15.77 22.22 -11.54
CA PRO A 337 -15.75 23.32 -10.58
C PRO A 337 -15.10 22.91 -9.25
N SER A 338 -14.34 23.81 -8.63
CA SER A 338 -13.52 23.50 -7.44
C SER A 338 -14.30 22.85 -6.30
N HIS A 339 -15.56 23.28 -6.07
CA HIS A 339 -16.41 22.73 -5.00
C HIS A 339 -16.84 21.28 -5.28
N LEU A 340 -16.89 20.84 -6.54
CA LEU A 340 -17.18 19.47 -6.92
C LEU A 340 -15.94 18.57 -6.91
N GLN A 341 -14.74 19.14 -7.08
CA GLN A 341 -13.50 18.34 -7.13
C GLN A 341 -13.31 17.53 -5.85
N ILE A 342 -13.56 18.10 -4.68
CA ILE A 342 -13.37 17.41 -3.41
C ILE A 342 -14.38 16.27 -3.21
N VAL A 343 -15.67 16.52 -3.49
CA VAL A 343 -16.72 15.49 -3.39
C VAL A 343 -16.43 14.34 -4.36
N THR A 344 -16.08 14.68 -5.61
CA THR A 344 -15.71 13.69 -6.63
C THR A 344 -14.49 12.89 -6.19
N THR A 345 -13.51 13.52 -5.57
CA THR A 345 -12.32 12.83 -5.04
C THR A 345 -12.69 11.77 -4.00
N PHE A 346 -13.55 12.09 -3.02
CA PHE A 346 -14.01 11.10 -2.04
C PHE A 346 -14.74 9.93 -2.70
N ILE A 347 -15.62 10.21 -3.66
CA ILE A 347 -16.33 9.17 -4.42
C ILE A 347 -15.33 8.30 -5.19
N LEU A 348 -14.35 8.91 -5.86
CA LEU A 348 -13.33 8.17 -6.61
C LEU A 348 -12.44 7.33 -5.70
N PHE A 349 -12.10 7.78 -4.50
CA PHE A 349 -11.37 6.95 -3.53
C PHE A 349 -12.20 5.76 -3.04
N ALA A 350 -13.50 5.94 -2.82
CA ALA A 350 -14.40 4.83 -2.50
C ALA A 350 -14.45 3.78 -3.62
N VAL A 351 -14.58 4.24 -4.87
CA VAL A 351 -14.58 3.37 -6.06
C VAL A 351 -13.21 2.73 -6.26
N TYR A 352 -12.12 3.45 -6.02
CA TYR A 352 -10.76 2.93 -6.11
C TYR A 352 -10.48 1.81 -5.10
N ALA A 353 -11.03 1.90 -3.88
CA ALA A 353 -10.94 0.82 -2.91
C ALA A 353 -11.54 -0.49 -3.42
N LEU A 354 -12.60 -0.42 -4.24
CA LEU A 354 -13.19 -1.60 -4.87
C LEU A 354 -12.26 -2.27 -5.88
N PHE A 355 -11.43 -1.51 -6.61
CA PHE A 355 -10.39 -2.11 -7.46
C PHE A 355 -9.55 -3.13 -6.70
N TYR A 356 -9.01 -2.76 -5.55
CA TYR A 356 -8.23 -3.68 -4.71
C TYR A 356 -9.06 -4.86 -4.22
N ALA A 357 -10.28 -4.60 -3.80
CA ALA A 357 -11.17 -5.66 -3.31
C ALA A 357 -11.52 -6.70 -4.39
N PHE A 358 -11.64 -6.28 -5.66
CA PHE A 358 -11.85 -7.19 -6.79
C PHE A 358 -10.55 -7.89 -7.22
N SER A 359 -9.41 -7.18 -7.29
CA SER A 359 -8.21 -7.69 -7.95
C SER A 359 -7.26 -8.44 -7.01
N GLU A 360 -6.94 -7.91 -5.82
CA GLU A 360 -5.83 -8.39 -4.98
C GLU A 360 -5.91 -9.88 -4.62
N GLY A 361 -7.10 -10.34 -4.21
CA GLY A 361 -7.34 -11.75 -3.90
C GLY A 361 -7.44 -12.64 -5.14
N ALA A 362 -8.14 -12.14 -6.17
CA ALA A 362 -8.40 -12.89 -7.40
C ALA A 362 -7.12 -13.10 -8.22
N GLU A 363 -6.22 -12.11 -8.31
CA GLU A 363 -4.93 -12.22 -9.00
C GLU A 363 -4.04 -13.31 -8.38
N LYS A 364 -3.94 -13.33 -7.05
CA LYS A 364 -3.18 -14.39 -6.34
C LYS A 364 -3.81 -15.78 -6.53
N ALA A 365 -5.13 -15.86 -6.43
CA ALA A 365 -5.84 -17.10 -6.66
C ALA A 365 -5.67 -17.59 -8.11
N PHE A 366 -5.70 -16.66 -9.09
CA PHE A 366 -5.48 -16.99 -10.50
C PHE A 366 -4.07 -17.56 -10.72
N VAL A 367 -3.02 -16.98 -10.12
CA VAL A 367 -1.65 -17.54 -10.15
C VAL A 367 -1.66 -18.98 -9.65
N ALA A 368 -2.31 -19.27 -8.52
CA ALA A 368 -2.37 -20.62 -7.96
C ALA A 368 -3.12 -21.59 -8.87
N ASP A 369 -4.14 -21.13 -9.60
CA ASP A 369 -4.98 -21.95 -10.46
C ASP A 369 -4.32 -22.30 -11.81
N ILE A 370 -3.37 -21.49 -12.31
CA ILE A 370 -2.70 -21.69 -13.62
C ILE A 370 -1.32 -22.35 -13.51
N VAL A 371 -0.87 -22.70 -12.29
CA VAL A 371 0.42 -23.37 -12.07
C VAL A 371 0.23 -24.68 -11.30
N ARG A 372 1.17 -25.62 -11.48
CA ARG A 372 1.18 -26.87 -10.72
C ARG A 372 1.49 -26.61 -9.25
N ASP A 373 0.97 -27.46 -8.36
CA ASP A 373 1.11 -27.32 -6.90
C ASP A 373 2.57 -27.24 -6.45
N GLU A 374 3.45 -28.03 -7.08
CA GLU A 374 4.88 -28.06 -6.76
C GLU A 374 5.60 -26.76 -7.18
N GLN A 375 5.03 -25.99 -8.09
CA GLN A 375 5.60 -24.76 -8.64
C GLN A 375 5.03 -23.48 -8.01
N ARG A 376 4.00 -23.58 -7.14
CA ARG A 376 3.28 -22.41 -6.58
C ARG A 376 4.20 -21.42 -5.89
N GLY A 377 5.12 -21.90 -5.05
CA GLY A 377 6.06 -21.02 -4.34
C GLY A 377 6.91 -20.18 -5.29
N THR A 378 7.49 -20.84 -6.31
CA THR A 378 8.29 -20.15 -7.34
C THR A 378 7.44 -19.23 -8.21
N ALA A 379 6.20 -19.64 -8.53
CA ALA A 379 5.26 -18.82 -9.31
C ALA A 379 4.87 -17.53 -8.58
N PHE A 380 4.56 -17.61 -7.30
CA PHE A 380 4.32 -16.42 -6.46
C PHE A 380 5.56 -15.53 -6.35
N GLY A 381 6.75 -16.14 -6.25
CA GLY A 381 8.01 -15.41 -6.25
C GLY A 381 8.21 -14.62 -7.54
N LEU A 382 8.01 -15.26 -8.71
CA LEU A 382 8.09 -14.62 -10.02
C LEU A 382 7.01 -13.55 -10.23
N PHE A 383 5.79 -13.82 -9.76
CA PHE A 383 4.68 -12.85 -9.81
C PHE A 383 5.00 -11.58 -9.00
N ASN A 384 5.43 -11.72 -7.75
CA ASN A 384 5.82 -10.58 -6.93
C ASN A 384 7.06 -9.85 -7.48
N PHE A 385 8.02 -10.60 -8.03
CA PHE A 385 9.21 -10.02 -8.67
C PHE A 385 8.84 -9.21 -9.91
N ALA A 386 7.94 -9.72 -10.76
CA ALA A 386 7.47 -9.05 -11.96
C ALA A 386 6.78 -7.71 -11.62
N ILE A 387 5.88 -7.72 -10.62
CA ILE A 387 5.23 -6.50 -10.11
C ILE A 387 6.29 -5.53 -9.55
N GLY A 388 7.20 -6.02 -8.69
CA GLY A 388 8.22 -5.17 -8.08
C GLY A 388 9.19 -4.54 -9.08
N LEU A 389 9.53 -5.27 -10.15
CA LEU A 389 10.37 -4.73 -11.22
C LEU A 389 9.69 -3.60 -12.00
N GLY A 390 8.37 -3.70 -12.18
CA GLY A 390 7.57 -2.66 -12.83
C GLY A 390 7.29 -1.43 -11.94
N ALA A 391 7.33 -1.56 -10.63
CA ALA A 391 6.90 -0.52 -9.70
C ALA A 391 7.75 0.76 -9.76
N LEU A 392 9.10 0.61 -9.84
CA LEU A 392 9.99 1.77 -9.96
C LEU A 392 9.79 2.54 -11.27
N PRO A 393 9.90 1.91 -12.47
CA PRO A 393 9.65 2.64 -13.71
C PRO A 393 8.22 3.22 -13.77
N ALA A 394 7.20 2.52 -13.28
CA ALA A 394 5.84 3.04 -13.24
C ALA A 394 5.75 4.37 -12.47
N SER A 395 6.26 4.39 -11.25
CA SER A 395 6.20 5.57 -10.38
C SER A 395 7.08 6.71 -10.88
N VAL A 396 8.26 6.40 -11.44
CA VAL A 396 9.15 7.42 -12.02
C VAL A 396 8.55 8.01 -13.30
N ILE A 397 8.03 7.19 -14.22
CA ILE A 397 7.37 7.65 -15.45
C ILE A 397 6.19 8.54 -15.10
N PHE A 398 5.36 8.12 -14.14
CA PHE A 398 4.21 8.89 -13.70
C PHE A 398 4.65 10.26 -13.14
N GLY A 399 5.63 10.28 -12.24
CA GLY A 399 6.16 11.52 -11.66
C GLY A 399 6.79 12.46 -12.69
N LEU A 400 7.51 11.92 -13.69
CA LEU A 400 8.08 12.69 -14.80
C LEU A 400 6.99 13.29 -15.68
N LEU A 401 6.00 12.49 -16.10
CA LEU A 401 4.86 12.99 -16.87
C LEU A 401 4.13 14.09 -16.11
N TYR A 402 3.87 13.85 -14.82
CA TYR A 402 3.22 14.83 -13.97
C TYR A 402 3.98 16.15 -13.95
N SER A 403 5.26 16.14 -13.59
CA SER A 403 6.08 17.35 -13.44
C SER A 403 6.36 18.05 -14.77
N TYR A 404 6.62 17.29 -15.84
CA TYR A 404 6.90 17.86 -17.15
C TYR A 404 5.71 18.61 -17.74
N PHE A 405 4.53 17.95 -17.71
CA PHE A 405 3.32 18.56 -18.27
C PHE A 405 2.72 19.66 -17.39
N ASP A 406 2.94 19.59 -16.07
CA ASP A 406 2.54 20.68 -15.19
C ASP A 406 3.38 21.94 -15.40
N LYS A 407 4.67 21.79 -15.75
CA LYS A 407 5.55 22.90 -16.12
C LYS A 407 5.15 23.53 -17.46
N LEU A 408 4.74 22.73 -18.45
CA LEU A 408 4.31 23.23 -19.76
C LEU A 408 2.92 23.85 -19.72
N PHE A 409 2.01 23.22 -18.99
CA PHE A 409 0.61 23.60 -18.87
C PHE A 409 0.20 23.52 -17.41
N PRO A 410 0.31 24.62 -16.64
CA PRO A 410 0.04 24.61 -15.20
C PRO A 410 -1.33 24.01 -14.85
N GLY A 411 -1.34 23.02 -13.97
CA GLY A 411 -2.52 22.28 -13.54
C GLY A 411 -2.86 21.03 -14.38
N PHE A 412 -2.18 20.78 -15.51
CA PHE A 412 -2.44 19.65 -16.40
C PHE A 412 -1.51 18.44 -16.19
N GLY A 413 -0.51 18.53 -15.33
CA GLY A 413 0.39 17.41 -15.04
C GLY A 413 -0.34 16.15 -14.65
N GLY A 414 -1.31 16.25 -13.74
CA GLY A 414 -2.18 15.14 -13.34
C GLY A 414 -3.01 14.57 -14.49
N THR A 415 -3.55 15.41 -15.37
CA THR A 415 -4.33 14.99 -16.53
C THR A 415 -3.55 14.00 -17.41
N VAL A 416 -2.29 14.32 -17.71
CA VAL A 416 -1.47 13.46 -18.57
C VAL A 416 -1.02 12.20 -17.83
N ALA A 417 -0.56 12.33 -16.59
CA ALA A 417 -0.03 11.20 -15.83
C ALA A 417 -1.12 10.16 -15.49
N PHE A 418 -2.27 10.60 -15.00
CA PHE A 418 -3.41 9.69 -14.74
C PHE A 418 -4.03 9.16 -16.04
N GLY A 419 -4.10 9.96 -17.10
CA GLY A 419 -4.54 9.52 -18.44
C GLY A 419 -3.65 8.41 -19.00
N PHE A 420 -2.33 8.52 -18.86
CA PHE A 420 -1.37 7.47 -19.20
C PHE A 420 -1.66 6.18 -18.41
N GLY A 421 -1.75 6.27 -17.07
CA GLY A 421 -2.02 5.11 -16.22
C GLY A 421 -3.34 4.40 -16.56
N GLY A 422 -4.42 5.17 -16.74
CA GLY A 422 -5.72 4.64 -17.13
C GLY A 422 -5.72 3.97 -18.51
N THR A 423 -4.99 4.53 -19.48
CA THR A 423 -4.85 3.95 -20.83
C THR A 423 -4.09 2.62 -20.78
N ILE A 424 -2.97 2.55 -20.07
CA ILE A 424 -2.22 1.30 -19.91
C ILE A 424 -3.06 0.23 -19.19
N ALA A 425 -3.85 0.61 -18.20
CA ALA A 425 -4.76 -0.30 -17.50
C ALA A 425 -5.84 -0.86 -18.45
N LEU A 426 -6.45 -0.04 -19.33
CA LEU A 426 -7.40 -0.50 -20.35
C LEU A 426 -6.77 -1.48 -21.33
N ILE A 427 -5.56 -1.18 -21.83
CA ILE A 427 -4.82 -2.08 -22.73
C ILE A 427 -4.56 -3.41 -22.01
N SER A 428 -4.10 -3.38 -20.77
CA SER A 428 -3.82 -4.57 -19.98
C SER A 428 -5.07 -5.40 -19.72
N MET A 429 -6.22 -4.75 -19.45
CA MET A 429 -7.51 -5.38 -19.27
C MET A 429 -7.95 -6.13 -20.55
N VAL A 430 -7.82 -5.51 -21.72
CA VAL A 430 -8.14 -6.14 -23.02
C VAL A 430 -7.20 -7.32 -23.27
N LEU A 431 -5.90 -7.16 -23.03
CA LEU A 431 -4.94 -8.25 -23.18
C LEU A 431 -5.23 -9.42 -22.23
N LEU A 432 -5.58 -9.15 -20.97
CA LEU A 432 -6.02 -10.18 -20.03
C LEU A 432 -7.24 -10.93 -20.57
N ALA A 433 -8.21 -10.20 -21.10
CA ALA A 433 -9.44 -10.78 -21.65
C ALA A 433 -9.19 -11.67 -22.87
N VAL A 434 -8.30 -11.27 -23.79
CA VAL A 434 -8.10 -11.91 -25.09
C VAL A 434 -7.00 -12.99 -25.04
N VAL A 435 -5.86 -12.69 -24.38
CA VAL A 435 -4.64 -13.50 -24.48
C VAL A 435 -4.58 -14.59 -23.41
N ILE A 436 -5.16 -14.35 -22.23
CA ILE A 436 -5.07 -15.24 -21.09
C ILE A 436 -6.25 -16.21 -21.06
N LYS A 437 -5.97 -17.50 -20.92
CA LYS A 437 -6.99 -18.53 -20.78
C LYS A 437 -7.28 -18.82 -19.31
N GLU A 438 -8.53 -18.85 -18.94
CA GLU A 438 -8.95 -19.33 -17.62
C GLU A 438 -8.93 -20.86 -17.62
N PRO A 439 -8.32 -21.51 -16.61
CA PRO A 439 -8.37 -22.97 -16.53
C PRO A 439 -9.80 -23.43 -16.37
N LYS A 440 -10.15 -24.52 -17.08
CA LYS A 440 -11.46 -25.16 -16.91
C LYS A 440 -11.58 -25.65 -15.47
N ARG A 441 -12.55 -25.16 -14.72
CA ARG A 441 -12.85 -25.68 -13.39
C ARG A 441 -13.35 -27.12 -13.55
N GLN A 442 -12.72 -28.05 -12.84
CA GLN A 442 -13.30 -29.38 -12.70
C GLN A 442 -14.55 -29.23 -11.84
N GLY A 443 -15.69 -29.44 -12.45
CA GLY A 443 -17.09 -29.42 -12.03
C GLY A 443 -17.41 -28.95 -10.59
N VAL A 444 -18.19 -27.88 -10.51
CA VAL A 444 -19.21 -27.74 -9.47
C VAL A 444 -20.51 -28.27 -10.05
#